data_ca88e22ee1d1bc66fb0fd8417e81f94c
#
_entry.id   ca88e22ee1d1bc66fb0fd8417e81f94c
#
_cell.length_a   1.000
_cell.length_b   1.000
_cell.length_c   1.000
_cell.angle_alpha   90.00
_cell.angle_beta   90.00
_cell.angle_gamma   90.00
#
_symmetry.space_group_name_H-M   'P 1'
#
loop_
_entity.id
_entity.type
_entity.pdbx_description
1 polymer ?
#
loop_
_entity_poly.entity_id
_entity_poly.type
_entity_poly.pdbx_seq_one_letter_code
_entity_poly.pdbx_strand_id
1 'polypeptide(L)'
;MTEHVKKNRILKEKQVEEISNEIKKYPVIALFKLDNLPAKFLQKSKSKLKNDVKFKVAKNTVLVRALKKAGLNDEFIQSSDGPFGILMSKIGPFKLFKELKRTRGETYAKSGQIAPHDIVIPAGETSFPAGPALSEFKQAGLDVKIIGGKIHITKDKVVAKEGEPISNMAAKTLQKLDIKPFELGVELNSAHRDGIIYLRDVLNVDEEEYLRNMLGAFNNAVTISVEIAYPTKQNIDLLIVRAHTNARNLAVSENIPEKEVLDLILAKANSHAGALSKLTKN
;
A
#
# COMPACT_ATOMS: atom_id res chain seq x y z
N MET A 1 20.67 -47.15 16.01
CA MET A 1 19.69 -46.11 15.56
C MET A 1 18.95 -45.38 16.71
N THR A 2 18.92 -45.86 17.92
CA THR A 2 18.12 -45.30 19.03
C THR A 2 18.71 -44.11 19.77
N GLU A 3 20.03 -43.99 19.92
CA GLU A 3 20.65 -42.86 20.66
C GLU A 3 20.64 -41.53 19.90
N HIS A 4 20.85 -41.55 18.57
CA HIS A 4 20.83 -40.34 17.74
C HIS A 4 19.42 -39.70 17.69
N VAL A 5 18.37 -40.51 17.72
CA VAL A 5 16.98 -40.07 17.74
C VAL A 5 16.61 -39.43 19.09
N LYS A 6 17.09 -40.02 20.22
CA LYS A 6 16.91 -39.47 21.58
C LYS A 6 17.60 -38.11 21.72
N LYS A 7 18.85 -37.97 21.27
CA LYS A 7 19.65 -36.73 21.31
C LYS A 7 18.98 -35.60 20.53
N ASN A 8 18.49 -35.89 19.31
CA ASN A 8 17.77 -34.95 18.50
C ASN A 8 16.41 -34.51 19.07
N ARG A 9 15.73 -35.39 19.81
CA ARG A 9 14.48 -35.07 20.51
C ARG A 9 14.72 -34.11 21.68
N ILE A 10 15.74 -34.38 22.50
CA ILE A 10 16.10 -33.50 23.63
C ILE A 10 16.53 -32.10 23.14
N LEU A 11 17.27 -32.01 22.04
CA LEU A 11 17.65 -30.73 21.47
C LEU A 11 16.42 -29.93 20.99
N LYS A 12 15.44 -30.59 20.37
CA LYS A 12 14.20 -29.92 19.93
C LYS A 12 13.36 -29.49 21.13
N GLU A 13 13.26 -30.29 22.19
CA GLU A 13 12.55 -29.94 23.41
C GLU A 13 13.17 -28.70 24.10
N LYS A 14 14.50 -28.63 24.18
CA LYS A 14 15.22 -27.42 24.64
C LYS A 14 14.93 -26.21 23.80
N GLN A 15 14.96 -26.34 22.44
CA GLN A 15 14.61 -25.24 21.55
C GLN A 15 13.16 -24.75 21.73
N VAL A 16 12.20 -25.64 21.94
CA VAL A 16 10.81 -25.28 22.26
C VAL A 16 10.74 -24.47 23.56
N GLU A 17 11.48 -24.86 24.59
CA GLU A 17 11.50 -24.14 25.87
C GLU A 17 12.13 -22.75 25.74
N GLU A 18 13.28 -22.65 25.07
CA GLU A 18 13.95 -21.38 24.82
C GLU A 18 13.03 -20.41 24.08
N ILE A 19 12.40 -20.87 22.97
CA ILE A 19 11.51 -20.03 22.16
C ILE A 19 10.26 -19.64 22.96
N SER A 20 9.65 -20.55 23.70
CA SER A 20 8.48 -20.26 24.54
C SER A 20 8.80 -19.23 25.63
N ASN A 21 9.96 -19.33 26.29
CA ASN A 21 10.39 -18.36 27.27
C ASN A 21 10.76 -17.00 26.66
N GLU A 22 11.28 -16.98 25.43
CA GLU A 22 11.52 -15.74 24.71
C GLU A 22 10.21 -15.05 24.29
N ILE A 23 9.23 -15.79 23.78
CA ILE A 23 7.91 -15.28 23.40
C ILE A 23 7.26 -14.51 24.55
N LYS A 24 7.31 -15.03 25.76
CA LYS A 24 6.70 -14.40 26.96
C LYS A 24 7.32 -13.04 27.34
N LYS A 25 8.51 -12.71 26.82
CA LYS A 25 9.21 -11.45 27.13
C LYS A 25 8.79 -10.28 26.22
N TYR A 26 8.07 -10.56 25.14
CA TYR A 26 7.71 -9.55 24.14
C TYR A 26 6.19 -9.36 24.07
N PRO A 27 5.70 -8.10 24.01
CA PRO A 27 4.27 -7.83 23.98
C PRO A 27 3.62 -8.14 22.62
N VAL A 28 4.42 -8.17 21.55
CA VAL A 28 3.92 -8.41 20.19
C VAL A 28 4.64 -9.63 19.61
N ILE A 29 3.84 -10.57 19.11
CA ILE A 29 4.32 -11.76 18.41
C ILE A 29 3.69 -11.77 17.03
N ALA A 30 4.49 -11.91 16.00
CA ALA A 30 4.00 -11.95 14.63
C ALA A 30 4.55 -13.16 13.88
N LEU A 31 3.77 -13.67 12.94
CA LEU A 31 4.15 -14.74 12.04
C LEU A 31 4.46 -14.15 10.66
N PHE A 32 5.57 -14.55 10.08
CA PHE A 32 5.97 -14.10 8.76
C PHE A 32 6.23 -15.27 7.83
N LYS A 33 5.93 -15.08 6.56
CA LYS A 33 6.10 -16.08 5.52
C LYS A 33 7.55 -16.21 5.12
N LEU A 34 8.02 -17.45 4.96
CA LEU A 34 9.39 -17.76 4.52
C LEU A 34 9.47 -18.16 3.04
N ASP A 35 8.32 -18.42 2.40
CA ASP A 35 8.28 -18.83 1.00
C ASP A 35 8.90 -17.77 0.11
N ASN A 36 9.81 -18.21 -0.76
CA ASN A 36 10.49 -17.38 -1.75
C ASN A 36 11.26 -16.17 -1.18
N LEU A 37 11.51 -16.13 0.15
CA LEU A 37 12.25 -15.04 0.78
C LEU A 37 13.77 -15.29 0.71
N PRO A 38 14.54 -14.53 -0.10
CA PRO A 38 15.99 -14.66 -0.13
C PRO A 38 16.61 -14.27 1.22
N ALA A 39 17.61 -15.02 1.66
CA ALA A 39 18.30 -14.78 2.93
C ALA A 39 18.86 -13.35 3.09
N LYS A 40 19.24 -12.70 1.99
CA LYS A 40 19.70 -11.30 1.96
C LYS A 40 18.65 -10.33 2.54
N PHE A 41 17.37 -10.48 2.18
CA PHE A 41 16.32 -9.60 2.66
C PHE A 41 15.98 -9.86 4.13
N LEU A 42 15.98 -11.13 4.56
CA LEU A 42 15.84 -11.48 5.97
C LEU A 42 16.96 -10.86 6.82
N GLN A 43 18.21 -10.95 6.36
CA GLN A 43 19.36 -10.35 7.05
C GLN A 43 19.29 -8.82 7.07
N LYS A 44 18.88 -8.19 5.96
CA LYS A 44 18.68 -6.73 5.88
C LYS A 44 17.62 -6.25 6.87
N SER A 45 16.47 -6.93 6.94
CA SER A 45 15.41 -6.62 7.90
C SER A 45 15.88 -6.84 9.34
N LYS A 46 16.60 -7.93 9.59
CA LYS A 46 17.17 -8.24 10.91
C LYS A 46 18.20 -7.21 11.36
N SER A 47 19.04 -6.70 10.47
CA SER A 47 20.04 -5.68 10.81
C SER A 47 19.42 -4.32 11.09
N LYS A 48 18.39 -3.92 10.29
CA LYS A 48 17.70 -2.64 10.48
C LYS A 48 16.85 -2.60 11.77
N LEU A 49 16.22 -3.72 12.13
CA LEU A 49 15.30 -3.80 13.26
C LEU A 49 15.90 -4.51 14.50
N LYS A 50 17.23 -4.61 14.55
CA LYS A 50 17.98 -5.40 15.57
C LYS A 50 17.62 -5.03 17.02
N ASN A 51 17.33 -3.75 17.29
CA ASN A 51 17.08 -3.27 18.65
C ASN A 51 15.67 -3.56 19.16
N ASP A 52 14.70 -3.60 18.24
CA ASP A 52 13.27 -3.64 18.58
C ASP A 52 12.60 -4.98 18.24
N VAL A 53 13.20 -5.76 17.34
CA VAL A 53 12.59 -6.96 16.79
C VAL A 53 13.58 -8.13 16.80
N LYS A 54 13.12 -9.27 17.30
CA LYS A 54 13.88 -10.52 17.28
C LYS A 54 13.25 -11.51 16.31
N PHE A 55 14.04 -11.98 15.36
CA PHE A 55 13.63 -12.96 14.35
C PHE A 55 14.05 -14.37 14.81
N LYS A 56 13.11 -15.30 14.80
CA LYS A 56 13.36 -16.73 15.06
C LYS A 56 12.82 -17.55 13.89
N VAL A 57 13.69 -18.36 13.33
CA VAL A 57 13.35 -19.34 12.29
C VAL A 57 13.77 -20.71 12.81
N ALA A 58 12.84 -21.64 12.80
CA ALA A 58 13.06 -23.04 13.17
C ALA A 58 12.10 -23.94 12.39
N LYS A 59 12.16 -25.25 12.60
CA LYS A 59 11.22 -26.17 11.97
C LYS A 59 9.78 -25.88 12.44
N ASN A 60 8.81 -25.83 11.52
CA ASN A 60 7.41 -25.51 11.82
C ASN A 60 6.85 -26.26 13.03
N THR A 61 7.14 -27.57 13.13
CA THR A 61 6.70 -28.39 14.28
C THR A 61 7.25 -27.92 15.64
N VAL A 62 8.44 -27.32 15.66
CA VAL A 62 9.06 -26.75 16.86
C VAL A 62 8.40 -25.41 17.20
N LEU A 63 8.18 -24.57 16.18
CA LEU A 63 7.53 -23.26 16.34
C LEU A 63 6.09 -23.41 16.82
N VAL A 64 5.30 -24.29 16.21
CA VAL A 64 3.92 -24.60 16.63
C VAL A 64 3.85 -25.05 18.10
N ARG A 65 4.74 -25.96 18.50
CA ARG A 65 4.79 -26.43 19.91
C ARG A 65 5.19 -25.31 20.87
N ALA A 66 6.11 -24.45 20.47
CA ALA A 66 6.54 -23.31 21.28
C ALA A 66 5.43 -22.28 21.46
N LEU A 67 4.66 -21.98 20.39
CA LEU A 67 3.52 -21.07 20.43
C LEU A 67 2.40 -21.63 21.33
N LYS A 68 2.05 -22.91 21.20
CA LYS A 68 1.07 -23.58 22.07
C LYS A 68 1.52 -23.59 23.55
N LYS A 69 2.80 -23.86 23.81
CA LYS A 69 3.36 -23.81 25.16
C LYS A 69 3.40 -22.40 25.76
N ALA A 70 3.47 -21.38 24.91
CA ALA A 70 3.38 -19.98 25.31
C ALA A 70 1.94 -19.49 25.60
N GLY A 71 0.91 -20.30 25.26
CA GLY A 71 -0.51 -19.98 25.51
C GLY A 71 -1.18 -19.17 24.39
N LEU A 72 -0.64 -19.20 23.16
CA LEU A 72 -1.24 -18.53 22.03
C LEU A 72 -2.33 -19.38 21.38
N ASN A 73 -3.37 -18.72 20.86
CA ASN A 73 -4.55 -19.34 20.27
C ASN A 73 -4.22 -20.16 19.02
N ASP A 74 -4.93 -21.28 18.81
CA ASP A 74 -4.76 -22.13 17.64
C ASP A 74 -5.12 -21.39 16.35
N GLU A 75 -6.07 -20.45 16.35
CA GLU A 75 -6.41 -19.59 15.22
C GLU A 75 -5.21 -18.76 14.72
N PHE A 76 -4.43 -18.20 15.66
CA PHE A 76 -3.22 -17.48 15.32
C PHE A 76 -2.18 -18.38 14.65
N ILE A 77 -2.05 -19.62 15.11
CA ILE A 77 -1.10 -20.58 14.56
C ILE A 77 -1.53 -21.02 13.16
N GLN A 78 -2.84 -21.23 12.95
CA GLN A 78 -3.41 -21.62 11.67
C GLN A 78 -3.45 -20.48 10.63
N SER A 79 -3.34 -19.21 11.05
CA SER A 79 -3.30 -18.08 10.13
C SER A 79 -2.06 -18.07 9.20
N SER A 80 -1.10 -18.96 9.43
CA SER A 80 0.10 -19.09 8.60
C SER A 80 0.13 -20.45 7.90
N ASP A 81 -0.24 -20.44 6.61
CA ASP A 81 -0.07 -21.59 5.73
C ASP A 81 1.39 -21.69 5.25
N GLY A 82 1.95 -22.91 5.27
CA GLY A 82 3.31 -23.17 4.79
C GLY A 82 4.43 -22.90 5.80
N PRO A 83 5.68 -22.76 5.33
CA PRO A 83 6.84 -22.48 6.18
C PRO A 83 6.80 -21.02 6.67
N PHE A 84 6.85 -20.86 7.99
CA PHE A 84 6.82 -19.57 8.64
C PHE A 84 7.95 -19.38 9.66
N GLY A 85 8.20 -18.13 10.01
CA GLY A 85 9.06 -17.75 11.12
C GLY A 85 8.31 -16.88 12.12
N ILE A 86 8.88 -16.72 13.31
CA ILE A 86 8.32 -15.91 14.39
C ILE A 86 9.12 -14.61 14.50
N LEU A 87 8.40 -13.50 14.62
CA LEU A 87 8.89 -12.18 14.98
C LEU A 87 8.40 -11.85 16.38
N MET A 88 9.31 -11.44 17.24
CA MET A 88 9.02 -10.95 18.58
C MET A 88 9.41 -9.48 18.63
N SER A 89 8.45 -8.59 18.94
CA SER A 89 8.64 -7.15 18.86
C SER A 89 8.23 -6.43 20.14
N LYS A 90 8.95 -5.35 20.44
CA LYS A 90 8.56 -4.35 21.46
C LYS A 90 7.66 -3.27 20.86
N ILE A 91 7.66 -3.14 19.53
CA ILE A 91 6.88 -2.14 18.78
C ILE A 91 5.49 -2.70 18.51
N GLY A 92 4.50 -1.81 18.42
CA GLY A 92 3.12 -2.17 18.07
C GLY A 92 2.99 -2.83 16.68
N PRO A 93 1.93 -3.67 16.44
CA PRO A 93 1.76 -4.46 15.23
C PRO A 93 1.77 -3.62 13.94
N PHE A 94 1.06 -2.50 13.91
CA PHE A 94 0.98 -1.60 12.74
C PHE A 94 2.33 -0.95 12.42
N LYS A 95 3.02 -0.45 13.45
CA LYS A 95 4.36 0.14 13.26
C LYS A 95 5.37 -0.91 12.80
N LEU A 96 5.29 -2.13 13.34
CA LEU A 96 6.10 -3.25 12.89
C LEU A 96 5.87 -3.57 11.40
N PHE A 97 4.61 -3.61 10.97
CA PHE A 97 4.25 -3.86 9.57
C PHE A 97 4.80 -2.77 8.66
N LYS A 98 4.64 -1.49 9.03
CA LYS A 98 5.15 -0.33 8.28
C LYS A 98 6.67 -0.36 8.15
N GLU A 99 7.40 -0.65 9.23
CA GLU A 99 8.86 -0.77 9.21
C GLU A 99 9.32 -1.95 8.34
N LEU A 100 8.65 -3.10 8.40
CA LEU A 100 8.98 -4.23 7.53
C LEU A 100 8.70 -3.91 6.04
N LYS A 101 7.61 -3.19 5.73
CA LYS A 101 7.32 -2.71 4.38
C LYS A 101 8.44 -1.80 3.85
N ARG A 102 9.01 -0.93 4.68
CA ARG A 102 10.17 -0.07 4.35
C ARG A 102 11.48 -0.83 4.16
N THR A 103 11.60 -2.05 4.70
CA THR A 103 12.81 -2.87 4.52
C THR A 103 12.78 -3.71 3.25
N ARG A 104 11.66 -3.72 2.51
CA ARG A 104 11.55 -4.40 1.23
C ARG A 104 12.66 -3.95 0.30
N GLY A 105 13.01 -4.76 -0.62
CA GLY A 105 14.00 -4.45 -1.63
C GLY A 105 13.58 -5.00 -2.97
N GLU A 106 14.03 -4.34 -3.99
CA GLU A 106 13.76 -4.72 -5.37
C GLU A 106 14.56 -5.97 -5.76
N THR A 107 13.96 -6.83 -6.56
CA THR A 107 14.59 -8.03 -7.09
C THR A 107 14.20 -8.27 -8.54
N TYR A 108 15.08 -9.00 -9.23
CA TYR A 108 14.84 -9.38 -10.61
C TYR A 108 13.71 -10.39 -10.73
N ALA A 109 12.98 -10.31 -11.84
CA ALA A 109 12.00 -11.30 -12.23
C ALA A 109 12.68 -12.66 -12.51
N LYS A 110 12.02 -13.74 -12.08
CA LYS A 110 12.37 -15.11 -12.48
C LYS A 110 11.36 -15.60 -13.51
N SER A 111 11.82 -16.45 -14.43
CA SER A 111 10.92 -17.12 -15.38
C SER A 111 9.81 -17.89 -14.68
N GLY A 112 8.58 -17.74 -15.15
CA GLY A 112 7.40 -18.40 -14.59
C GLY A 112 6.79 -17.72 -13.37
N GLN A 113 7.35 -16.62 -12.87
CA GLN A 113 6.69 -15.80 -11.83
C GLN A 113 5.54 -15.01 -12.44
N ILE A 114 4.47 -14.85 -11.68
CA ILE A 114 3.32 -14.02 -12.04
C ILE A 114 3.67 -12.56 -11.81
N ALA A 115 3.44 -11.70 -12.81
CA ALA A 115 3.70 -10.27 -12.72
C ALA A 115 2.73 -9.60 -11.72
N PRO A 116 3.22 -8.84 -10.73
CA PRO A 116 2.38 -8.17 -9.73
C PRO A 116 1.70 -6.90 -10.27
N HIS A 117 2.18 -6.37 -11.37
CA HIS A 117 1.66 -5.22 -12.12
C HIS A 117 2.20 -5.27 -13.55
N ASP A 118 1.70 -4.42 -14.42
CA ASP A 118 2.23 -4.30 -15.78
C ASP A 118 3.71 -3.92 -15.76
N ILE A 119 4.57 -4.80 -16.30
CA ILE A 119 6.01 -4.57 -16.36
C ILE A 119 6.33 -3.89 -17.68
N VAL A 120 6.65 -2.60 -17.60
CA VAL A 120 6.98 -1.77 -18.76
C VAL A 120 8.49 -1.57 -18.82
N ILE A 121 9.07 -1.79 -20.01
CA ILE A 121 10.42 -1.36 -20.31
C ILE A 121 10.33 0.00 -21.01
N PRO A 122 10.87 1.09 -20.42
CA PRO A 122 10.79 2.42 -20.99
C PRO A 122 11.68 2.56 -22.23
N ALA A 123 11.28 3.44 -23.15
CA ALA A 123 12.11 3.87 -24.25
C ALA A 123 13.35 4.61 -23.72
N GLY A 124 14.50 4.39 -24.32
CA GLY A 124 15.72 5.06 -23.90
C GLY A 124 17.01 4.39 -24.39
N GLU A 125 18.11 5.04 -24.07
CA GLU A 125 19.45 4.53 -24.34
C GLU A 125 19.78 3.40 -23.37
N THR A 126 20.35 2.29 -23.89
CA THR A 126 20.82 1.20 -23.05
C THR A 126 22.34 1.24 -22.95
N SER A 127 22.89 0.65 -21.88
CA SER A 127 24.34 0.54 -21.67
C SER A 127 25.01 -0.49 -22.60
N PHE A 128 24.23 -1.17 -23.46
CA PHE A 128 24.74 -2.27 -24.28
C PHE A 128 25.20 -1.78 -25.66
N PRO A 129 26.43 -2.18 -26.09
CA PRO A 129 26.93 -1.93 -27.44
C PRO A 129 26.12 -2.75 -28.47
N ALA A 130 26.20 -2.32 -29.73
CA ALA A 130 25.62 -3.06 -30.84
C ALA A 130 26.32 -4.43 -30.94
N GLY A 131 25.55 -5.52 -30.73
CA GLY A 131 26.10 -6.88 -30.71
C GLY A 131 25.03 -7.93 -30.44
N PRO A 132 25.34 -9.10 -29.86
CA PRO A 132 24.42 -10.20 -29.64
C PRO A 132 23.17 -9.83 -28.83
N ALA A 133 23.28 -8.85 -27.95
CA ALA A 133 22.16 -8.33 -27.14
C ALA A 133 21.02 -7.76 -28.00
N LEU A 134 21.31 -7.25 -29.21
CA LEU A 134 20.29 -6.73 -30.11
C LEU A 134 19.28 -7.81 -30.55
N SER A 135 19.79 -9.01 -30.85
CA SER A 135 18.95 -10.14 -31.25
C SER A 135 18.06 -10.60 -30.09
N GLU A 136 18.58 -10.61 -28.86
CA GLU A 136 17.83 -11.00 -27.68
C GLU A 136 16.72 -9.99 -27.36
N PHE A 137 16.99 -8.69 -27.47
CA PHE A 137 15.98 -7.65 -27.26
C PHE A 137 14.86 -7.70 -28.33
N LYS A 138 15.22 -7.98 -29.60
CA LYS A 138 14.23 -8.20 -30.65
C LYS A 138 13.39 -9.46 -30.40
N GLN A 139 14.00 -10.55 -29.93
CA GLN A 139 13.26 -11.78 -29.57
C GLN A 139 12.33 -11.57 -28.37
N ALA A 140 12.67 -10.68 -27.46
CA ALA A 140 11.78 -10.24 -26.37
C ALA A 140 10.67 -9.29 -26.84
N GLY A 141 10.63 -8.97 -28.16
CA GLY A 141 9.61 -8.13 -28.76
C GLY A 141 9.83 -6.62 -28.58
N LEU A 142 11.05 -6.20 -28.21
CA LEU A 142 11.38 -4.78 -28.08
C LEU A 142 11.73 -4.16 -29.43
N ASP A 143 11.21 -2.97 -29.70
CA ASP A 143 11.58 -2.14 -30.85
C ASP A 143 12.90 -1.45 -30.55
N VAL A 144 13.98 -1.94 -31.14
CA VAL A 144 15.34 -1.44 -30.86
C VAL A 144 16.02 -0.93 -32.14
N LYS A 145 16.74 0.20 -32.02
CA LYS A 145 17.60 0.78 -33.05
C LYS A 145 19.02 0.97 -32.52
N ILE A 146 19.98 1.01 -33.42
CA ILE A 146 21.38 1.31 -33.09
C ILE A 146 21.62 2.80 -33.36
N ILE A 147 21.98 3.56 -32.35
CA ILE A 147 22.33 4.97 -32.44
C ILE A 147 23.66 5.16 -31.69
N GLY A 148 24.67 5.74 -32.38
CA GLY A 148 25.96 5.99 -31.75
C GLY A 148 26.73 4.74 -31.26
N GLY A 149 26.48 3.55 -31.88
CA GLY A 149 27.09 2.30 -31.46
C GLY A 149 26.48 1.63 -30.26
N LYS A 150 25.40 2.19 -29.71
CA LYS A 150 24.61 1.65 -28.58
C LYS A 150 23.22 1.26 -29.02
N ILE A 151 22.60 0.36 -28.26
CA ILE A 151 21.24 -0.09 -28.49
C ILE A 151 20.28 0.92 -27.82
N HIS A 152 19.34 1.48 -28.58
CA HIS A 152 18.28 2.34 -28.11
C HIS A 152 16.93 1.64 -28.25
N ILE A 153 16.11 1.68 -27.21
CA ILE A 153 14.72 1.23 -27.22
C ILE A 153 13.87 2.40 -27.72
N THR A 154 13.11 2.18 -28.80
CA THR A 154 12.42 3.27 -29.52
C THR A 154 11.06 3.61 -28.88
N LYS A 155 10.40 2.63 -28.27
CA LYS A 155 9.06 2.76 -27.66
C LYS A 155 8.97 2.00 -26.37
N ASP A 156 8.15 2.51 -25.46
CA ASP A 156 7.78 1.77 -24.25
C ASP A 156 7.08 0.46 -24.63
N LYS A 157 7.47 -0.62 -23.97
CA LYS A 157 6.90 -1.94 -24.22
C LYS A 157 6.52 -2.63 -22.93
N VAL A 158 5.26 -3.04 -22.83
CA VAL A 158 4.79 -3.96 -21.80
C VAL A 158 5.30 -5.37 -22.13
N VAL A 159 6.15 -5.93 -21.28
CA VAL A 159 6.75 -7.28 -21.46
C VAL A 159 6.00 -8.36 -20.72
N ALA A 160 5.24 -8.00 -19.69
CA ALA A 160 4.30 -8.88 -19.00
C ALA A 160 3.18 -8.02 -18.43
N LYS A 161 1.92 -8.45 -18.57
CA LYS A 161 0.77 -7.81 -17.94
C LYS A 161 0.56 -8.35 -16.54
N GLU A 162 -0.14 -7.59 -15.72
CA GLU A 162 -0.54 -8.02 -14.38
C GLU A 162 -1.27 -9.38 -14.45
N GLY A 163 -0.85 -10.32 -13.60
CA GLY A 163 -1.41 -11.66 -13.54
C GLY A 163 -0.85 -12.65 -14.58
N GLU A 164 -0.03 -12.24 -15.55
CA GLU A 164 0.57 -13.13 -16.54
C GLU A 164 1.92 -13.72 -16.06
N PRO A 165 2.25 -14.96 -16.43
CA PRO A 165 3.56 -15.53 -16.12
C PRO A 165 4.65 -14.91 -16.98
N ILE A 166 5.73 -14.47 -16.36
CA ILE A 166 6.86 -13.85 -17.05
C ILE A 166 7.63 -14.89 -17.86
N SER A 167 7.79 -14.64 -19.15
CA SER A 167 8.55 -15.50 -20.04
C SER A 167 10.04 -15.50 -19.70
N ASN A 168 10.76 -16.56 -20.07
CA ASN A 168 12.20 -16.68 -19.85
C ASN A 168 12.97 -15.55 -20.55
N MET A 169 12.53 -15.15 -21.75
CA MET A 169 13.13 -14.04 -22.51
C MET A 169 12.91 -12.71 -21.81
N ALA A 170 11.68 -12.43 -21.35
CA ALA A 170 11.36 -11.23 -20.61
C ALA A 170 12.19 -11.12 -19.31
N ALA A 171 12.30 -12.20 -18.52
CA ALA A 171 13.10 -12.23 -17.31
C ALA A 171 14.60 -11.92 -17.57
N LYS A 172 15.20 -12.52 -18.60
CA LYS A 172 16.59 -12.23 -19.00
C LYS A 172 16.78 -10.78 -19.45
N THR A 173 15.83 -10.26 -20.21
CA THR A 173 15.87 -8.87 -20.71
C THR A 173 15.77 -7.88 -19.57
N LEU A 174 14.83 -8.07 -18.64
CA LEU A 174 14.69 -7.25 -17.43
C LEU A 174 15.97 -7.27 -16.57
N GLN A 175 16.56 -8.46 -16.41
CA GLN A 175 17.81 -8.61 -15.66
C GLN A 175 18.99 -7.88 -16.33
N LYS A 176 19.10 -7.92 -17.66
CA LYS A 176 20.14 -7.18 -18.41
C LYS A 176 19.94 -5.68 -18.30
N LEU A 177 18.72 -5.20 -18.37
CA LEU A 177 18.39 -3.77 -18.24
C LEU A 177 18.40 -3.25 -16.79
N ASP A 178 18.79 -4.08 -15.81
CA ASP A 178 18.77 -3.81 -14.35
C ASP A 178 17.38 -3.38 -13.82
N ILE A 179 16.32 -3.79 -14.51
CA ILE A 179 14.95 -3.52 -14.10
C ILE A 179 14.52 -4.60 -13.11
N LYS A 180 14.11 -4.16 -11.92
CA LYS A 180 13.71 -5.01 -10.78
C LYS A 180 12.24 -4.79 -10.46
N PRO A 181 11.32 -5.48 -11.17
CA PRO A 181 9.89 -5.24 -11.04
C PRO A 181 9.27 -5.83 -9.77
N PHE A 182 9.99 -6.65 -9.03
CA PHE A 182 9.48 -7.27 -7.81
C PHE A 182 10.06 -6.64 -6.57
N GLU A 183 9.19 -6.30 -5.65
CA GLU A 183 9.56 -5.97 -4.29
C GLU A 183 9.47 -7.21 -3.40
N LEU A 184 10.59 -7.67 -2.88
CA LEU A 184 10.64 -8.76 -1.91
C LEU A 184 11.06 -8.25 -0.53
N GLY A 185 10.40 -8.78 0.48
CA GLY A 185 10.71 -8.48 1.88
C GLY A 185 10.02 -9.46 2.81
N VAL A 186 10.21 -9.24 4.10
CA VAL A 186 9.53 -10.03 5.13
C VAL A 186 8.05 -9.64 5.14
N GLU A 187 7.19 -10.60 4.81
CA GLU A 187 5.73 -10.41 4.82
C GLU A 187 5.14 -11.00 6.11
N LEU A 188 4.42 -10.14 6.85
CA LEU A 188 3.64 -10.58 8.00
C LEU A 188 2.32 -11.21 7.53
N ASN A 189 2.01 -12.38 8.04
CA ASN A 189 0.70 -13.01 7.86
C ASN A 189 -0.27 -12.57 8.96
N SER A 190 0.20 -12.55 10.18
CA SER A 190 -0.59 -12.16 11.35
C SER A 190 0.31 -11.66 12.46
N ALA A 191 -0.26 -10.84 13.35
CA ALA A 191 0.38 -10.39 14.58
C ALA A 191 -0.59 -10.57 15.74
N HIS A 192 -0.06 -10.94 16.90
CA HIS A 192 -0.80 -11.09 18.13
C HIS A 192 -0.31 -10.09 19.17
N ARG A 193 -1.25 -9.39 19.82
CA ARG A 193 -0.97 -8.50 20.94
C ARG A 193 -2.18 -8.47 21.90
N ASP A 194 -1.93 -8.63 23.18
CA ASP A 194 -2.93 -8.51 24.26
C ASP A 194 -4.20 -9.35 24.02
N GLY A 195 -4.06 -10.56 23.48
CA GLY A 195 -5.19 -11.45 23.15
C GLY A 195 -5.86 -11.20 21.80
N ILE A 196 -5.50 -10.13 21.09
CA ILE A 196 -6.08 -9.76 19.80
C ILE A 196 -5.17 -10.22 18.66
N ILE A 197 -5.77 -10.82 17.63
CA ILE A 197 -5.10 -11.27 16.42
C ILE A 197 -5.36 -10.25 15.31
N TYR A 198 -4.28 -9.71 14.73
CA TYR A 198 -4.31 -8.80 13.59
C TYR A 198 -3.86 -9.57 12.35
N LEU A 199 -4.76 -9.77 11.42
CA LEU A 199 -4.47 -10.38 10.13
C LEU A 199 -3.77 -9.37 9.21
N ARG A 200 -3.13 -9.86 8.13
CA ARG A 200 -2.39 -9.05 7.15
C ARG A 200 -3.22 -7.89 6.60
N ASP A 201 -4.48 -8.15 6.26
CA ASP A 201 -5.36 -7.15 5.64
C ASP A 201 -5.65 -6.00 6.59
N VAL A 202 -5.82 -6.30 7.89
CA VAL A 202 -6.01 -5.29 8.94
C VAL A 202 -4.72 -4.50 9.21
N LEU A 203 -3.55 -5.11 9.03
CA LEU A 203 -2.25 -4.46 9.23
C LEU A 203 -1.85 -3.56 8.07
N ASN A 204 -2.33 -3.84 6.86
CA ASN A 204 -1.99 -3.08 5.65
C ASN A 204 -2.90 -1.85 5.47
N VAL A 205 -3.03 -1.04 6.51
CA VAL A 205 -3.78 0.22 6.45
C VAL A 205 -2.88 1.31 5.87
N ASP A 206 -3.38 2.00 4.85
CA ASP A 206 -2.79 3.25 4.37
C ASP A 206 -3.29 4.40 5.26
N GLU A 207 -2.40 4.95 6.07
CA GLU A 207 -2.72 6.05 7.00
C GLU A 207 -3.25 7.28 6.26
N GLU A 208 -2.72 7.56 5.06
CA GLU A 208 -3.12 8.72 4.27
C GLU A 208 -4.52 8.53 3.66
N GLU A 209 -4.81 7.34 3.17
CA GLU A 209 -6.13 6.98 2.65
C GLU A 209 -7.18 7.02 3.78
N TYR A 210 -6.85 6.47 4.93
CA TYR A 210 -7.74 6.49 6.09
C TYR A 210 -8.07 7.92 6.54
N LEU A 211 -7.05 8.80 6.62
CA LEU A 211 -7.25 10.22 6.94
C LEU A 211 -8.10 10.93 5.89
N ARG A 212 -7.87 10.68 4.59
CA ARG A 212 -8.70 11.23 3.51
C ARG A 212 -10.16 10.79 3.63
N ASN A 213 -10.39 9.52 3.89
CA ASN A 213 -11.75 8.99 4.08
C ASN A 213 -12.44 9.59 5.30
N MET A 214 -11.72 9.77 6.42
CA MET A 214 -12.24 10.42 7.62
C MET A 214 -12.59 11.89 7.36
N LEU A 215 -11.71 12.65 6.69
CA LEU A 215 -11.98 14.04 6.30
C LEU A 215 -13.15 14.13 5.32
N GLY A 216 -13.25 13.21 4.36
CA GLY A 216 -14.38 13.12 3.44
C GLY A 216 -15.71 12.86 4.18
N ALA A 217 -15.72 11.92 5.10
CA ALA A 217 -16.91 11.64 5.92
C ALA A 217 -17.33 12.85 6.78
N PHE A 218 -16.38 13.54 7.38
CA PHE A 218 -16.64 14.77 8.13
C PHE A 218 -17.24 15.86 7.25
N ASN A 219 -16.66 16.13 6.09
CA ASN A 219 -17.15 17.12 5.14
C ASN A 219 -18.58 16.78 4.65
N ASN A 220 -18.85 15.50 4.36
CA ASN A 220 -20.18 15.05 3.99
C ASN A 220 -21.19 15.27 5.13
N ALA A 221 -20.82 14.99 6.37
CA ALA A 221 -21.68 15.24 7.53
C ALA A 221 -22.00 16.73 7.71
N VAL A 222 -20.99 17.61 7.53
CA VAL A 222 -21.20 19.08 7.57
C VAL A 222 -22.14 19.51 6.44
N THR A 223 -21.94 19.02 5.21
CA THR A 223 -22.80 19.35 4.07
C THR A 223 -24.26 18.95 4.34
N ILE A 224 -24.49 17.72 4.80
CA ILE A 224 -25.83 17.24 5.15
C ILE A 224 -26.43 18.13 6.24
N SER A 225 -25.67 18.46 7.29
CA SER A 225 -26.17 19.29 8.40
C SER A 225 -26.56 20.71 7.94
N VAL A 226 -25.87 21.27 6.94
CA VAL A 226 -26.22 22.56 6.32
C VAL A 226 -27.48 22.43 5.46
N GLU A 227 -27.65 21.33 4.72
CA GLU A 227 -28.83 21.10 3.87
C GLU A 227 -30.11 20.95 4.67
N ILE A 228 -30.06 20.17 5.76
CA ILE A 228 -31.23 20.01 6.68
C ILE A 228 -31.39 21.17 7.66
N ALA A 229 -30.53 22.21 7.56
CA ALA A 229 -30.50 23.37 8.47
C ALA A 229 -30.39 22.99 9.97
N TYR A 230 -29.62 21.93 10.29
CA TYR A 230 -29.36 21.53 11.67
C TYR A 230 -28.15 22.30 12.24
N PRO A 231 -28.36 23.21 13.21
CA PRO A 231 -27.29 24.08 13.71
C PRO A 231 -26.30 23.31 14.59
N THR A 232 -25.04 23.41 14.26
CA THR A 232 -23.90 22.90 15.05
C THR A 232 -22.86 24.01 15.21
N LYS A 233 -21.93 23.84 16.16
CA LYS A 233 -20.84 24.82 16.35
C LYS A 233 -19.96 24.97 15.11
N GLN A 234 -19.88 23.95 14.25
CA GLN A 234 -19.02 23.95 13.05
C GLN A 234 -19.72 24.56 11.82
N ASN A 235 -21.04 24.56 11.76
CA ASN A 235 -21.79 24.97 10.57
C ASN A 235 -22.66 26.21 10.75
N ILE A 236 -22.74 26.76 11.95
CA ILE A 236 -23.64 27.90 12.27
C ILE A 236 -23.31 29.11 11.38
N ASP A 237 -22.02 29.40 11.16
CA ASP A 237 -21.60 30.52 10.32
C ASP A 237 -22.07 30.31 8.86
N LEU A 238 -21.97 29.09 8.35
CA LEU A 238 -22.44 28.75 7.01
C LEU A 238 -23.95 28.87 6.87
N LEU A 239 -24.70 28.47 7.89
CA LEU A 239 -26.17 28.59 7.92
C LEU A 239 -26.61 30.06 7.94
N ILE A 240 -25.94 30.92 8.70
CA ILE A 240 -26.22 32.35 8.74
C ILE A 240 -25.96 32.99 7.38
N VAL A 241 -24.79 32.70 6.77
CA VAL A 241 -24.45 33.22 5.44
C VAL A 241 -25.47 32.73 4.38
N ARG A 242 -25.86 31.45 4.42
CA ARG A 242 -26.87 30.88 3.52
C ARG A 242 -28.23 31.55 3.70
N ALA A 243 -28.66 31.75 4.94
CA ALA A 243 -29.93 32.39 5.24
C ALA A 243 -29.95 33.85 4.73
N HIS A 244 -28.88 34.62 5.00
CA HIS A 244 -28.74 35.99 4.50
C HIS A 244 -28.75 36.05 2.96
N THR A 245 -27.99 35.17 2.30
CA THR A 245 -27.95 35.08 0.84
C THR A 245 -29.33 34.73 0.24
N ASN A 246 -30.03 33.78 0.85
CA ASN A 246 -31.37 33.37 0.42
C ASN A 246 -32.39 34.51 0.59
N ALA A 247 -32.37 35.21 1.73
CA ALA A 247 -33.21 36.38 1.97
C ALA A 247 -32.95 37.49 0.94
N ARG A 248 -31.67 37.78 0.67
CA ARG A 248 -31.26 38.79 -0.34
C ARG A 248 -31.70 38.40 -1.75
N ASN A 249 -31.54 37.14 -2.15
CA ASN A 249 -31.99 36.65 -3.45
C ASN A 249 -33.52 36.71 -3.59
N LEU A 250 -34.24 36.36 -2.54
CA LEU A 250 -35.70 36.50 -2.50
C LEU A 250 -36.11 37.96 -2.66
N ALA A 251 -35.49 38.88 -1.93
CA ALA A 251 -35.79 40.32 -2.05
C ALA A 251 -35.52 40.87 -3.47
N VAL A 252 -34.47 40.40 -4.13
CA VAL A 252 -34.19 40.76 -5.54
C VAL A 252 -35.17 40.14 -6.51
N SER A 253 -35.61 38.87 -6.28
CA SER A 253 -36.61 38.21 -7.15
C SER A 253 -37.96 38.90 -7.10
N GLU A 254 -38.43 39.21 -5.90
CA GLU A 254 -39.72 39.84 -5.64
C GLU A 254 -39.69 41.36 -5.71
N ASN A 255 -38.54 41.97 -6.07
CA ASN A 255 -38.34 43.41 -6.17
C ASN A 255 -38.73 44.19 -4.92
N ILE A 256 -38.37 43.65 -3.73
CA ILE A 256 -38.61 44.30 -2.44
C ILE A 256 -37.55 45.41 -2.24
N PRO A 257 -37.95 46.71 -2.13
CA PRO A 257 -37.02 47.83 -2.13
C PRO A 257 -36.43 48.08 -0.72
N GLU A 258 -35.55 47.19 -0.30
CA GLU A 258 -34.74 47.35 0.92
C GLU A 258 -33.38 48.01 0.57
N LYS A 259 -32.82 48.81 1.51
CA LYS A 259 -31.56 49.59 1.30
C LYS A 259 -30.41 48.70 0.80
N GLU A 260 -30.27 47.51 1.36
CA GLU A 260 -29.16 46.59 1.05
C GLU A 260 -29.29 45.93 -0.32
N VAL A 261 -30.48 45.94 -0.92
CA VAL A 261 -30.83 45.20 -2.13
C VAL A 261 -31.18 46.12 -3.28
N LEU A 262 -31.40 47.43 -3.01
CA LEU A 262 -31.87 48.40 -3.99
C LEU A 262 -30.93 48.49 -5.22
N ASP A 263 -29.62 48.56 -4.97
CA ASP A 263 -28.62 48.62 -6.05
C ASP A 263 -28.68 47.40 -6.98
N LEU A 264 -28.95 46.23 -6.44
CA LEU A 264 -29.08 45.01 -7.23
C LEU A 264 -30.38 44.98 -8.05
N ILE A 265 -31.47 45.49 -7.50
CA ILE A 265 -32.75 45.62 -8.23
C ILE A 265 -32.58 46.59 -9.41
N LEU A 266 -31.93 47.73 -9.15
CA LEU A 266 -31.63 48.71 -10.21
C LEU A 266 -30.69 48.13 -11.28
N ALA A 267 -29.66 47.40 -10.90
CA ALA A 267 -28.78 46.72 -11.85
C ALA A 267 -29.52 45.66 -12.68
N LYS A 268 -30.44 44.89 -12.07
CA LYS A 268 -31.31 43.92 -12.75
C LYS A 268 -32.23 44.65 -13.77
N ALA A 269 -32.86 45.73 -13.35
CA ALA A 269 -33.72 46.53 -14.22
C ALA A 269 -32.95 47.13 -15.43
N ASN A 270 -31.77 47.69 -15.18
CA ASN A 270 -30.89 48.21 -16.25
C ASN A 270 -30.45 47.11 -17.23
N SER A 271 -30.12 45.92 -16.73
CA SER A 271 -29.78 44.77 -17.57
C SER A 271 -30.92 44.33 -18.46
N HIS A 272 -32.16 44.27 -17.92
CA HIS A 272 -33.37 43.94 -18.69
C HIS A 272 -33.69 45.03 -19.74
N ALA A 273 -33.58 46.31 -19.38
CA ALA A 273 -33.76 47.42 -20.30
C ALA A 273 -32.73 47.39 -21.44
N GLY A 274 -31.47 47.10 -21.12
CA GLY A 274 -30.41 46.92 -22.13
C GLY A 274 -30.65 45.77 -23.08
N ALA A 275 -31.17 44.64 -22.59
CA ALA A 275 -31.54 43.49 -23.40
C ALA A 275 -32.71 43.81 -24.34
N LEU A 276 -33.75 44.47 -23.86
CA LEU A 276 -34.90 44.89 -24.67
C LEU A 276 -34.49 45.91 -25.71
N SER A 277 -33.64 46.90 -25.39
CA SER A 277 -33.10 47.90 -26.33
C SER A 277 -32.31 47.28 -27.48
N LYS A 278 -31.64 46.14 -27.25
CA LYS A 278 -30.95 45.41 -28.33
C LYS A 278 -31.93 44.68 -29.25
N LEU A 279 -33.03 44.16 -28.73
CA LEU A 279 -34.06 43.47 -29.50
C LEU A 279 -34.91 44.43 -30.36
N THR A 280 -35.09 45.69 -29.91
CA THR A 280 -35.89 46.70 -30.62
C THR A 280 -35.07 47.50 -31.65
N LYS A 281 -33.73 47.35 -31.69
CA LYS A 281 -32.86 47.97 -32.69
C LYS A 281 -32.59 47.11 -33.92
N ASN A 282 -33.18 45.92 -34.03
CA ASN A 282 -33.28 45.09 -35.20
C ASN A 282 -34.73 45.21 -35.74
#